data_47a7d240008f729a10272f54e6e21821
#
_entry.id   47a7d240008f729a10272f54e6e21821
#
_cell.length_a   1.000
_cell.length_b   1.000
_cell.length_c   1.000
_cell.angle_alpha   90.00
_cell.angle_beta   90.00
_cell.angle_gamma   90.00
#
_symmetry.space_group_name_H-M   'P 1'
#
loop_
_entity.id
_entity.type
_entity.pdbx_description
1 polymer ?
#
loop_
_entity_poly.entity_id
_entity_poly.type
_entity_poly.pdbx_seq_one_letter_code
_entity_poly.pdbx_strand_id
1 'polypeptide(L)'
;SSDLNMGIKEDQIDKYVKEAARMVGLSPEILDKSPFELSGGQKRRVAIAGVMAMNPKVLILDEPASGLDPKGREQILGLIREYHEQMKNTVLLVSHSMEDIAKNVSKILVMNESKLFCYDDTVKVFHRSEELVSMGLAVPQITRVINRLKAMGIDIKDDVYTVGYAKKVILEMLEQKKNK
;
A
#
# COMPACT_ATOMS: atom_id res chain seq x y z
N SER A 1 -23.61 -12.18 6.31
CA SER A 1 -23.93 -13.45 5.59
C SER A 1 -22.69 -14.33 5.38
N SER A 2 -21.52 -13.76 5.07
CA SER A 2 -20.27 -14.54 4.92
C SER A 2 -19.87 -15.26 6.21
N ASP A 3 -20.01 -14.59 7.35
CA ASP A 3 -19.62 -15.13 8.67
C ASP A 3 -20.54 -16.24 9.14
N LEU A 4 -21.83 -16.17 8.81
CA LEU A 4 -22.80 -17.25 9.05
C LEU A 4 -22.42 -18.53 8.30
N ASN A 5 -21.90 -18.41 7.08
CA ASN A 5 -21.42 -19.54 6.28
C ASN A 5 -20.15 -20.19 6.85
N MET A 6 -19.38 -19.48 7.70
CA MET A 6 -18.19 -19.98 8.37
C MET A 6 -18.48 -20.68 9.71
N GLY A 7 -19.77 -20.81 10.12
CA GLY A 7 -20.19 -21.46 11.37
C GLY A 7 -19.86 -20.64 12.63
N ILE A 8 -19.66 -19.32 12.48
CA ILE A 8 -19.42 -18.41 13.60
C ILE A 8 -20.74 -18.12 14.30
N LYS A 9 -20.76 -18.09 15.64
CA LYS A 9 -21.94 -17.78 16.44
C LYS A 9 -22.36 -16.32 16.24
N GLU A 10 -23.65 -16.06 16.25
CA GLU A 10 -24.23 -14.74 15.93
C GLU A 10 -23.75 -13.62 16.87
N ASP A 11 -23.57 -13.93 18.15
CA ASP A 11 -22.99 -13.01 19.15
C ASP A 11 -21.54 -12.59 18.85
N GLN A 12 -20.78 -13.47 18.23
CA GLN A 12 -19.39 -13.20 17.80
C GLN A 12 -19.35 -12.39 16.52
N ILE A 13 -20.30 -12.57 15.61
CA ILE A 13 -20.37 -11.83 14.33
C ILE A 13 -20.48 -10.33 14.58
N ASP A 14 -21.40 -9.91 15.47
CA ASP A 14 -21.58 -8.49 15.80
C ASP A 14 -20.30 -7.85 16.34
N LYS A 15 -19.56 -8.59 17.18
CA LYS A 15 -18.26 -8.14 17.68
C LYS A 15 -17.23 -7.95 16.54
N TYR A 16 -17.08 -8.93 15.64
CA TYR A 16 -16.13 -8.85 14.53
C TYR A 16 -16.48 -7.74 13.55
N VAL A 17 -17.77 -7.55 13.25
CA VAL A 17 -18.23 -6.46 12.38
C VAL A 17 -17.90 -5.09 12.98
N LYS A 18 -18.17 -4.90 14.28
CA LYS A 18 -17.85 -3.64 14.99
C LYS A 18 -16.35 -3.38 15.07
N GLU A 19 -15.55 -4.41 15.32
CA GLU A 19 -14.09 -4.30 15.33
C GLU A 19 -13.55 -3.94 13.94
N ALA A 20 -14.00 -4.63 12.89
CA ALA A 20 -13.59 -4.35 11.52
C ALA A 20 -14.01 -2.94 11.07
N ALA A 21 -15.22 -2.50 11.40
CA ALA A 21 -15.69 -1.15 11.11
C ALA A 21 -14.81 -0.09 11.80
N ARG A 22 -14.44 -0.32 13.06
CA ARG A 22 -13.53 0.56 13.82
C ARG A 22 -12.14 0.60 13.19
N MET A 23 -11.59 -0.55 12.79
CA MET A 23 -10.29 -0.64 12.15
C MET A 23 -10.20 0.19 10.87
N VAL A 24 -11.28 0.25 10.07
CA VAL A 24 -11.32 1.06 8.85
C VAL A 24 -11.83 2.49 9.08
N GLY A 25 -11.96 2.92 10.33
CA GLY A 25 -12.35 4.30 10.69
C GLY A 25 -13.79 4.64 10.30
N LEU A 26 -14.70 3.67 10.32
CA LEU A 26 -16.13 3.87 10.15
C LEU A 26 -16.78 4.17 11.51
N SER A 27 -17.68 5.16 11.56
CA SER A 27 -18.49 5.38 12.75
C SER A 27 -19.54 4.28 12.91
N PRO A 28 -19.93 3.90 14.15
CA PRO A 28 -20.95 2.87 14.39
C PRO A 28 -22.28 3.13 13.65
N GLU A 29 -22.66 4.39 13.50
CA GLU A 29 -23.90 4.82 12.82
C GLU A 29 -23.95 4.40 11.34
N ILE A 30 -22.81 4.07 10.74
CA ILE A 30 -22.75 3.62 9.34
C ILE A 30 -23.29 2.20 9.19
N LEU A 31 -23.21 1.38 10.25
CA LEU A 31 -23.67 0.00 10.22
C LEU A 31 -25.19 -0.12 10.00
N ASP A 32 -25.94 0.91 10.41
CA ASP A 32 -27.40 0.97 10.28
C ASP A 32 -27.86 1.64 8.98
N LYS A 33 -26.92 2.20 8.18
CA LYS A 33 -27.26 2.89 6.92
C LYS A 33 -27.37 1.94 5.75
N SER A 34 -28.24 2.30 4.81
CA SER A 34 -28.27 1.63 3.51
C SER A 34 -26.94 1.85 2.76
N PRO A 35 -26.40 0.82 2.07
CA PRO A 35 -25.22 1.00 1.21
C PRO A 35 -25.37 2.11 0.17
N PHE A 36 -26.58 2.44 -0.23
CA PHE A 36 -26.85 3.52 -1.20
C PHE A 36 -26.64 4.92 -0.63
N GLU A 37 -26.73 5.09 0.69
CA GLU A 37 -26.54 6.37 1.39
C GLU A 37 -25.05 6.66 1.69
N LEU A 38 -24.17 5.69 1.44
CA LEU A 38 -22.75 5.81 1.72
C LEU A 38 -22.02 6.54 0.59
N SER A 39 -21.06 7.41 0.95
CA SER A 39 -20.11 7.96 -0.01
C SER A 39 -19.23 6.87 -0.63
N GLY A 40 -18.61 7.14 -1.79
CA GLY A 40 -17.70 6.18 -2.44
C GLY A 40 -16.57 5.71 -1.53
N GLY A 41 -15.97 6.62 -0.73
CA GLY A 41 -14.94 6.26 0.24
C GLY A 41 -15.48 5.41 1.40
N GLN A 42 -16.70 5.67 1.88
CA GLN A 42 -17.34 4.85 2.90
C GLN A 42 -17.68 3.44 2.37
N LYS A 43 -18.25 3.34 1.17
CA LYS A 43 -18.50 2.05 0.50
C LYS A 43 -17.24 1.20 0.42
N ARG A 44 -16.12 1.81 0.04
CA ARG A 44 -14.84 1.11 -0.06
C ARG A 44 -14.34 0.62 1.30
N ARG A 45 -14.42 1.45 2.35
CA ARG A 45 -14.07 1.05 3.71
C ARG A 45 -14.96 -0.08 4.21
N VAL A 46 -16.26 -0.03 3.95
CA VAL A 46 -17.19 -1.12 4.29
C VAL A 46 -16.80 -2.42 3.58
N ALA A 47 -16.47 -2.38 2.29
CA ALA A 47 -16.03 -3.55 1.54
C ALA A 47 -14.75 -4.16 2.14
N ILE A 48 -13.75 -3.34 2.47
CA ILE A 48 -12.50 -3.78 3.10
C ILE A 48 -12.79 -4.35 4.51
N ALA A 49 -13.61 -3.68 5.31
CA ALA A 49 -14.01 -4.16 6.64
C ALA A 49 -14.69 -5.52 6.59
N GLY A 50 -15.56 -5.74 5.60
CA GLY A 50 -16.26 -7.02 5.43
C GLY A 50 -15.31 -8.19 5.17
N VAL A 51 -14.20 -7.97 4.46
CA VAL A 51 -13.18 -8.99 4.25
C VAL A 51 -12.30 -9.16 5.50
N MET A 52 -11.94 -8.04 6.16
CA MET A 52 -11.13 -8.06 7.38
C MET A 52 -11.85 -8.74 8.56
N ALA A 53 -13.18 -8.61 8.65
CA ALA A 53 -13.99 -9.25 9.70
C ALA A 53 -13.86 -10.78 9.70
N MET A 54 -13.59 -11.39 8.54
CA MET A 54 -13.36 -12.82 8.40
C MET A 54 -11.99 -13.28 8.95
N ASN A 55 -11.15 -12.35 9.37
CA ASN A 55 -9.80 -12.59 9.88
C ASN A 55 -8.96 -13.53 8.97
N PRO A 56 -8.80 -13.21 7.69
CA PRO A 56 -8.14 -14.10 6.74
C PRO A 56 -6.63 -14.20 7.01
N LYS A 57 -6.06 -15.41 6.83
CA LYS A 57 -4.60 -15.59 6.87
C LYS A 57 -3.90 -14.89 5.70
N VAL A 58 -4.57 -14.78 4.57
CA VAL A 58 -4.09 -14.08 3.36
C VAL A 58 -5.19 -13.13 2.89
N LEU A 59 -4.87 -11.85 2.86
CA LEU A 59 -5.76 -10.79 2.37
C LEU A 59 -5.24 -10.30 1.02
N ILE A 60 -6.07 -10.40 -0.04
CA ILE A 60 -5.72 -9.91 -1.37
C ILE A 60 -6.57 -8.67 -1.65
N LEU A 61 -5.92 -7.57 -1.97
CA LEU A 61 -6.55 -6.29 -2.25
C LEU A 61 -6.11 -5.81 -3.63
N ASP A 62 -7.06 -5.73 -4.55
CA ASP A 62 -6.84 -5.25 -5.90
C ASP A 62 -7.26 -3.77 -5.99
N GLU A 63 -6.29 -2.90 -6.27
CA GLU A 63 -6.46 -1.44 -6.39
C GLU A 63 -7.26 -0.80 -5.23
N PRO A 64 -6.93 -1.07 -3.95
CA PRO A 64 -7.78 -0.63 -2.83
C PRO A 64 -7.85 0.88 -2.67
N ALA A 65 -6.90 1.65 -3.21
CA ALA A 65 -6.82 3.10 -3.13
C ALA A 65 -7.20 3.82 -4.45
N SER A 66 -7.57 3.08 -5.51
CA SER A 66 -7.93 3.67 -6.81
C SER A 66 -9.14 4.59 -6.71
N GLY A 67 -9.11 5.73 -7.40
CA GLY A 67 -10.22 6.69 -7.43
C GLY A 67 -10.43 7.50 -6.15
N LEU A 68 -9.56 7.35 -5.15
CA LEU A 68 -9.58 8.18 -3.95
C LEU A 68 -8.69 9.43 -4.13
N ASP A 69 -9.05 10.51 -3.44
CA ASP A 69 -8.19 11.67 -3.27
C ASP A 69 -6.92 11.30 -2.48
N PRO A 70 -5.87 12.12 -2.49
CA PRO A 70 -4.61 11.79 -1.81
C PRO A 70 -4.76 11.48 -0.32
N LYS A 71 -5.65 12.16 0.38
CA LYS A 71 -5.92 11.95 1.80
C LYS A 71 -6.63 10.61 2.04
N GLY A 72 -7.67 10.32 1.26
CA GLY A 72 -8.40 9.04 1.33
C GLY A 72 -7.50 7.84 0.99
N ARG A 73 -6.61 8.00 0.01
CA ARG A 73 -5.60 7.00 -0.36
C ARG A 73 -4.66 6.69 0.80
N GLU A 74 -4.05 7.71 1.41
CA GLU A 74 -3.15 7.55 2.56
C GLU A 74 -3.86 6.89 3.75
N GLN A 75 -5.11 7.27 4.01
CA GLN A 75 -5.92 6.66 5.07
C GLN A 75 -6.17 5.17 4.84
N ILE A 76 -6.61 4.77 3.64
CA ILE A 76 -6.90 3.36 3.33
C ILE A 76 -5.62 2.52 3.41
N LEU A 77 -4.51 2.97 2.83
CA LEU A 77 -3.25 2.22 2.85
C LEU A 77 -2.66 2.16 4.28
N GLY A 78 -2.82 3.22 5.07
CA GLY A 78 -2.47 3.22 6.49
C GLY A 78 -3.25 2.17 7.29
N LEU A 79 -4.57 2.11 7.11
CA LEU A 79 -5.44 1.12 7.77
C LEU A 79 -5.07 -0.33 7.39
N ILE A 80 -4.75 -0.58 6.11
CA ILE A 80 -4.31 -1.91 5.64
C ILE A 80 -2.99 -2.30 6.31
N ARG A 81 -2.05 -1.37 6.45
CA ARG A 81 -0.78 -1.59 7.12
C ARG A 81 -0.96 -1.88 8.61
N GLU A 82 -1.76 -1.07 9.31
CA GLU A 82 -2.09 -1.29 10.72
C GLU A 82 -2.74 -2.66 10.94
N TYR A 83 -3.69 -3.05 10.09
CA TYR A 83 -4.31 -4.37 10.12
C TYR A 83 -3.29 -5.50 9.95
N HIS A 84 -2.39 -5.39 8.96
CA HIS A 84 -1.31 -6.35 8.76
C HIS A 84 -0.40 -6.46 9.99
N GLU A 85 -0.02 -5.33 10.59
CA GLU A 85 0.83 -5.29 11.78
C GLU A 85 0.16 -5.92 13.01
N GLN A 86 -1.13 -5.71 13.19
CA GLN A 86 -1.91 -6.26 14.31
C GLN A 86 -2.18 -7.75 14.13
N MET A 87 -2.63 -8.17 12.95
CA MET A 87 -3.07 -9.54 12.69
C MET A 87 -1.94 -10.47 12.29
N LYS A 88 -0.75 -9.94 11.95
CA LYS A 88 0.41 -10.71 11.46
C LYS A 88 0.08 -11.64 10.29
N ASN A 89 -0.93 -11.29 9.50
CA ASN A 89 -1.35 -12.02 8.32
C ASN A 89 -0.53 -11.65 7.08
N THR A 90 -0.73 -12.35 5.97
CA THR A 90 -0.13 -11.97 4.68
C THR A 90 -1.08 -11.04 3.93
N VAL A 91 -0.59 -9.89 3.49
CA VAL A 91 -1.35 -8.97 2.63
C VAL A 91 -0.70 -8.93 1.25
N LEU A 92 -1.48 -9.23 0.22
CA LEU A 92 -1.14 -9.01 -1.19
C LEU A 92 -1.83 -7.73 -1.65
N LEU A 93 -1.03 -6.73 -1.99
CA LEU A 93 -1.50 -5.46 -2.54
C LEU A 93 -1.21 -5.42 -4.04
N VAL A 94 -2.25 -5.41 -4.87
CA VAL A 94 -2.12 -5.17 -6.31
C VAL A 94 -2.37 -3.69 -6.56
N SER A 95 -1.42 -3.01 -7.19
CA SER A 95 -1.55 -1.59 -7.54
C SER A 95 -0.67 -1.23 -8.74
N HIS A 96 -1.12 -0.24 -9.53
CA HIS A 96 -0.32 0.41 -10.57
C HIS A 96 0.38 1.69 -10.06
N SER A 97 0.12 2.10 -8.81
CA SER A 97 0.80 3.24 -8.18
C SER A 97 2.12 2.80 -7.57
N MET A 98 3.20 3.13 -8.23
CA MET A 98 4.55 2.77 -7.74
C MET A 98 4.90 3.48 -6.43
N GLU A 99 4.35 4.67 -6.20
CA GLU A 99 4.48 5.41 -4.95
C GLU A 99 3.81 4.69 -3.78
N ASP A 100 2.63 4.11 -4.00
CA ASP A 100 1.91 3.35 -2.98
C ASP A 100 2.64 2.04 -2.67
N ILE A 101 3.09 1.33 -3.70
CA ILE A 101 3.92 0.13 -3.56
C ILE A 101 5.20 0.46 -2.78
N ALA A 102 5.94 1.50 -3.18
CA ALA A 102 7.20 1.90 -2.55
C ALA A 102 7.07 2.20 -1.04
N LYS A 103 5.92 2.72 -0.62
CA LYS A 103 5.68 3.12 0.78
C LYS A 103 5.13 2.00 1.67
N ASN A 104 4.38 1.05 1.09
CA ASN A 104 3.49 0.20 1.87
C ASN A 104 3.86 -1.29 1.83
N VAL A 105 4.82 -1.72 0.99
CA VAL A 105 5.19 -3.14 0.89
C VAL A 105 6.67 -3.37 1.15
N SER A 106 6.99 -4.52 1.72
CA SER A 106 8.38 -4.96 1.95
C SER A 106 8.96 -5.74 0.77
N LYS A 107 8.10 -6.44 0.02
CA LYS A 107 8.49 -7.25 -1.14
C LYS A 107 7.58 -6.95 -2.33
N ILE A 108 8.15 -7.05 -3.52
CA ILE A 108 7.43 -6.84 -4.77
C ILE A 108 7.55 -8.10 -5.63
N LEU A 109 6.40 -8.53 -6.14
CA LEU A 109 6.30 -9.54 -7.19
C LEU A 109 5.96 -8.81 -8.49
N VAL A 110 6.84 -8.91 -9.47
CA VAL A 110 6.65 -8.29 -10.80
C VAL A 110 6.27 -9.37 -11.80
N MET A 111 5.15 -9.13 -12.49
CA MET A 111 4.69 -9.96 -13.62
C MET A 111 4.94 -9.24 -14.94
N ASN A 112 5.44 -9.94 -15.92
CA ASN A 112 5.55 -9.47 -17.29
C ASN A 112 5.16 -10.58 -18.27
N GLU A 113 4.32 -10.27 -19.26
CA GLU A 113 3.81 -11.24 -20.26
C GLU A 113 3.29 -12.54 -19.62
N SER A 114 2.48 -12.40 -18.56
CA SER A 114 1.90 -13.52 -17.77
C SER A 114 2.94 -14.44 -17.11
N LYS A 115 4.19 -14.03 -17.00
CA LYS A 115 5.27 -14.76 -16.33
C LYS A 115 5.81 -13.97 -15.15
N LEU A 116 6.31 -14.68 -14.15
CA LEU A 116 7.03 -14.07 -13.04
C LEU A 116 8.37 -13.53 -13.56
N PHE A 117 8.55 -12.19 -13.50
CA PHE A 117 9.83 -11.55 -13.82
C PHE A 117 10.77 -11.58 -12.60
N CYS A 118 10.30 -11.13 -11.44
CA CYS A 118 11.06 -11.20 -10.20
C CYS A 118 10.16 -11.16 -8.97
N TYR A 119 10.70 -11.64 -7.85
CA TYR A 119 10.13 -11.51 -6.51
C TYR A 119 11.27 -11.23 -5.54
N ASP A 120 11.35 -10.00 -5.03
CA ASP A 120 12.44 -9.60 -4.14
C ASP A 120 11.99 -8.43 -3.23
N ASP A 121 12.90 -7.99 -2.37
CA ASP A 121 12.72 -6.80 -1.54
C ASP A 121 12.50 -5.56 -2.40
N THR A 122 11.66 -4.63 -1.91
CA THR A 122 11.28 -3.39 -2.62
C THR A 122 12.49 -2.62 -3.14
N VAL A 123 13.55 -2.51 -2.34
CA VAL A 123 14.82 -1.86 -2.73
C VAL A 123 15.42 -2.50 -3.97
N LYS A 124 15.62 -3.83 -3.94
CA LYS A 124 16.25 -4.58 -5.02
C LYS A 124 15.45 -4.52 -6.32
N VAL A 125 14.12 -4.54 -6.22
CA VAL A 125 13.26 -4.43 -7.40
C VAL A 125 13.39 -3.05 -8.03
N PHE A 126 13.36 -1.97 -7.25
CA PHE A 126 13.50 -0.61 -7.80
C PHE A 126 14.92 -0.26 -8.25
N HIS A 127 15.96 -0.96 -7.81
CA HIS A 127 17.30 -0.88 -8.41
C HIS A 127 17.31 -1.33 -9.86
N ARG A 128 16.39 -2.21 -10.27
CA ARG A 128 16.22 -2.66 -11.64
C ARG A 128 15.34 -1.71 -12.48
N SER A 129 15.38 -0.41 -12.16
CA SER A 129 14.49 0.61 -12.73
C SER A 129 14.52 0.67 -14.27
N GLU A 130 15.68 0.47 -14.89
CA GLU A 130 15.82 0.45 -16.35
C GLU A 130 15.10 -0.75 -16.98
N GLU A 131 15.24 -1.94 -16.37
CA GLU A 131 14.54 -3.14 -16.80
C GLU A 131 13.03 -2.99 -16.66
N LEU A 132 12.57 -2.45 -15.52
CA LEU A 132 11.13 -2.20 -15.28
C LEU A 132 10.56 -1.25 -16.35
N VAL A 133 11.27 -0.15 -16.64
CA VAL A 133 10.85 0.82 -17.65
C VAL A 133 10.85 0.21 -19.06
N SER A 134 11.83 -0.65 -19.40
CA SER A 134 11.88 -1.33 -20.71
C SER A 134 10.71 -2.29 -20.92
N MET A 135 10.12 -2.82 -19.84
CA MET A 135 8.90 -3.63 -19.85
C MET A 135 7.60 -2.80 -19.84
N GLY A 136 7.69 -1.47 -19.91
CA GLY A 136 6.54 -0.57 -19.84
C GLY A 136 6.01 -0.33 -18.43
N LEU A 137 6.70 -0.80 -17.38
CA LEU A 137 6.32 -0.56 -15.99
C LEU A 137 6.85 0.80 -15.52
N ALA A 138 6.09 1.44 -14.66
CA ALA A 138 6.54 2.67 -14.00
C ALA A 138 7.52 2.34 -12.85
N VAL A 139 8.27 3.36 -12.43
CA VAL A 139 9.04 3.39 -11.18
C VAL A 139 8.68 4.66 -10.42
N PRO A 140 8.87 4.72 -9.09
CA PRO A 140 8.60 5.93 -8.33
C PRO A 140 9.27 7.15 -8.95
N GLN A 141 8.57 8.28 -9.00
CA GLN A 141 9.09 9.51 -9.60
C GLN A 141 10.42 9.93 -8.97
N ILE A 142 10.54 9.77 -7.66
CA ILE A 142 11.77 10.12 -6.95
C ILE A 142 12.96 9.25 -7.39
N THR A 143 12.76 7.98 -7.69
CA THR A 143 13.82 7.10 -8.25
C THR A 143 14.34 7.65 -9.57
N ARG A 144 13.44 8.14 -10.43
CA ARG A 144 13.84 8.78 -11.72
C ARG A 144 14.66 10.05 -11.48
N VAL A 145 14.30 10.86 -10.49
CA VAL A 145 15.07 12.07 -10.11
C VAL A 145 16.46 11.69 -9.63
N ILE A 146 16.57 10.71 -8.74
CA ILE A 146 17.88 10.24 -8.22
C ILE A 146 18.77 9.70 -9.36
N ASN A 147 18.20 8.86 -10.23
CA ASN A 147 18.95 8.34 -11.40
C ASN A 147 19.43 9.48 -12.30
N ARG A 148 18.63 10.54 -12.48
CA ARG A 148 19.03 11.71 -13.25
C ARG A 148 20.18 12.49 -12.61
N LEU A 149 20.14 12.68 -11.29
CA LEU A 149 21.22 13.32 -10.53
C LEU A 149 22.53 12.51 -10.64
N LYS A 150 22.45 11.18 -10.54
CA LYS A 150 23.62 10.30 -10.76
C LYS A 150 24.18 10.44 -12.17
N ALA A 151 23.33 10.45 -13.19
CA ALA A 151 23.76 10.65 -14.58
C ALA A 151 24.43 12.01 -14.82
N MET A 152 24.16 13.01 -13.97
CA MET A 152 24.84 14.32 -13.97
C MET A 152 26.16 14.31 -13.16
N GLY A 153 26.62 13.16 -12.67
CA GLY A 153 27.86 13.00 -11.91
C GLY A 153 27.72 13.35 -10.41
N ILE A 154 26.50 13.46 -9.89
CA ILE A 154 26.28 13.70 -8.46
C ILE A 154 26.39 12.36 -7.71
N ASP A 155 27.32 12.27 -6.77
CA ASP A 155 27.47 11.11 -5.90
C ASP A 155 26.32 11.08 -4.87
N ILE A 156 25.28 10.29 -5.17
CA ILE A 156 24.09 10.12 -4.33
C ILE A 156 23.70 8.64 -4.28
N LYS A 157 23.19 8.18 -3.14
CA LYS A 157 22.72 6.82 -2.96
C LYS A 157 21.59 6.49 -3.95
N ASP A 158 21.59 5.27 -4.46
CA ASP A 158 20.63 4.80 -5.47
C ASP A 158 19.48 3.93 -4.91
N ASP A 159 19.53 3.59 -3.63
CA ASP A 159 18.48 2.86 -2.91
C ASP A 159 17.27 3.73 -2.53
N VAL A 160 17.09 4.86 -3.24
CA VAL A 160 16.11 5.88 -2.93
C VAL A 160 14.86 5.73 -3.79
N TYR A 161 13.76 5.30 -3.18
CA TYR A 161 12.48 5.08 -3.85
C TYR A 161 11.29 5.75 -3.15
N THR A 162 11.51 6.48 -2.04
CA THR A 162 10.49 7.31 -1.38
C THR A 162 10.95 8.76 -1.24
N VAL A 163 10.00 9.70 -1.34
CA VAL A 163 10.29 11.14 -1.19
C VAL A 163 10.87 11.47 0.19
N GLY A 164 10.35 10.82 1.24
CA GLY A 164 10.85 11.02 2.61
C GLY A 164 12.32 10.63 2.77
N TYR A 165 12.72 9.49 2.19
CA TYR A 165 14.12 9.03 2.22
C TYR A 165 15.02 9.89 1.33
N ALA A 166 14.53 10.29 0.14
CA ALA A 166 15.26 11.21 -0.74
C ALA A 166 15.60 12.54 -0.04
N LYS A 167 14.63 13.14 0.66
CA LYS A 167 14.85 14.35 1.43
C LYS A 167 16.00 14.19 2.41
N LYS A 168 16.03 13.09 3.17
CA LYS A 168 17.10 12.80 4.13
C LYS A 168 18.45 12.70 3.43
N VAL A 169 18.56 11.89 2.39
CA VAL A 169 19.83 11.67 1.65
C VAL A 169 20.35 12.96 1.03
N ILE A 170 19.48 13.78 0.44
CA ILE A 170 19.87 15.06 -0.17
C ILE A 170 20.37 16.06 0.90
N LEU A 171 19.68 16.15 2.04
CA LEU A 171 20.10 17.04 3.12
C LEU A 171 21.46 16.62 3.68
N GLU A 172 21.67 15.33 3.96
CA GLU A 172 22.97 14.81 4.43
C GLU A 172 24.09 15.12 3.42
N MET A 173 23.84 14.98 2.14
CA MET A 173 24.81 15.31 1.08
C MET A 173 25.15 16.82 1.06
N LEU A 174 24.15 17.70 1.23
CA LEU A 174 24.35 19.14 1.24
C LEU A 174 25.11 19.61 2.47
N GLU A 175 24.87 19.00 3.63
CA GLU A 175 25.60 19.28 4.88
C GLU A 175 27.07 18.88 4.76
N GLN A 176 27.37 17.71 4.19
CA GLN A 176 28.74 17.27 3.95
C GLN A 176 29.52 18.19 3.01
N LYS A 177 28.84 18.81 2.02
CA LYS A 177 29.46 19.79 1.11
C LYS A 177 29.69 21.15 1.74
N LYS A 178 28.93 21.54 2.77
CA LYS A 178 29.15 22.80 3.50
C LYS A 178 30.32 22.72 4.48
N ASN A 179 30.69 21.51 4.92
CA ASN A 179 31.75 21.28 5.89
C ASN A 179 33.10 20.94 5.23
N LYS A 180 33.18 20.97 3.91
CA LYS A 180 34.41 20.91 3.10
C LYS A 180 34.74 22.26 2.47
#